data_35d5e4a7d641a2330b539ffeb16bac95
#
_entry.id   35d5e4a7d641a2330b539ffeb16bac95
#
_cell.length_a   1.000
_cell.length_b   1.000
_cell.length_c   1.000
_cell.angle_alpha   90.00
_cell.angle_beta   90.00
_cell.angle_gamma   90.00
#
_symmetry.space_group_name_H-M   'P 1'
#
loop_
_entity.id
_entity.type
_entity.pdbx_description
1 polymer ?
#
loop_
_entity_poly.entity_id
_entity_poly.type
_entity_poly.pdbx_seq_one_letter_code
_entity_poly.pdbx_strand_id
1 'polypeptide(L)'
;MGGGKPAARQGDMTRKGLDIVQGSAGVLIGAPTGVACSVCPTKKDSPNYGSPVNPLLGAKVLPVETDLALPGPLPFILFRAYSSYRTRTPAPVGVFGPGWKAPFDIRLQIRDEGLILNDSGGRSIHFEPLFPGEISYSRSESFWLARGGVLKQHKGHPLARLWRALPEAVRLSPHTYMMAVSTTGQWLILGWPERVPEADEVPPPEPPAYRVLTGVVDGFGRSLIFHREAAGELAGEITGVTDGAGRRFHLALSTQAQRAEAFRKQRVTSLSSPAGPRSVSSSQVFPDTLPAGTEYGADNGIRLEAVWLTHDPAYPDEQPTAPLARYTYTASGELRAVYDRSGTQVRGFTYDAEHAGRMVAHHYAGRPESRYRYDDTGRVTEQVNPEGLDYRFEYGESRVIITDSLNRREVLYTEGEGGLKRVVKKEHADGSITRSEYDEAGRLKAQTDAAGRRTEYSLHMASGAVTAMTGPDGRTVRYGYNSQRQVTSVTYPDGL
;
A
#
# COMPACT_ATOMS: atom_id res chain seq x y z
N MET A 1 -22.35 5.00 21.30
CA MET A 1 -21.00 5.07 21.91
C MET A 1 -21.11 4.60 23.36
N GLY A 2 -20.65 3.41 23.63
CA GLY A 2 -20.75 2.81 24.95
C GLY A 2 -19.55 3.17 25.82
N GLY A 3 -19.82 3.82 26.93
CA GLY A 3 -19.01 3.81 28.15
C GLY A 3 -17.50 4.02 28.05
N GLY A 4 -17.02 5.11 27.47
CA GLY A 4 -15.62 5.57 27.62
C GLY A 4 -14.49 4.65 27.15
N LYS A 5 -14.78 3.57 26.43
CA LYS A 5 -13.76 2.69 25.83
C LYS A 5 -13.38 3.20 24.45
N PRO A 6 -12.07 3.23 24.11
CA PRO A 6 -11.65 3.64 22.77
C PRO A 6 -12.22 2.67 21.70
N ALA A 7 -12.59 3.22 20.55
CA ALA A 7 -13.02 2.43 19.41
C ALA A 7 -11.83 1.60 18.87
N ALA A 8 -12.07 0.34 18.51
CA ALA A 8 -11.07 -0.50 17.87
C ALA A 8 -10.79 0.00 16.44
N ARG A 9 -9.54 -0.05 16.01
CA ARG A 9 -9.05 0.37 14.70
C ARG A 9 -8.56 -0.83 13.89
N GLN A 10 -8.47 -0.66 12.59
CA GLN A 10 -7.75 -1.63 11.75
C GLN A 10 -6.29 -1.70 12.23
N GLY A 11 -5.79 -2.89 12.48
CA GLY A 11 -4.48 -3.14 13.08
C GLY A 11 -4.47 -3.22 14.61
N ASP A 12 -5.56 -2.90 15.30
CA ASP A 12 -5.67 -3.13 16.75
C ASP A 12 -5.79 -4.62 17.05
N MET A 13 -5.04 -5.10 18.02
CA MET A 13 -5.10 -6.49 18.46
C MET A 13 -6.37 -6.77 19.26
N THR A 14 -7.04 -7.87 18.94
CA THR A 14 -8.16 -8.35 19.76
C THR A 14 -7.64 -9.04 21.03
N ARG A 15 -8.53 -9.26 22.02
CA ARG A 15 -8.20 -10.04 23.22
C ARG A 15 -7.70 -11.47 22.94
N LYS A 16 -7.93 -11.98 21.74
CA LYS A 16 -7.48 -13.31 21.27
C LYS A 16 -6.16 -13.24 20.50
N GLY A 17 -5.50 -12.08 20.44
CA GLY A 17 -4.23 -11.89 19.73
C GLY A 17 -4.38 -11.86 18.20
N LEU A 18 -5.60 -11.66 17.69
CA LEU A 18 -5.87 -11.50 16.26
C LEU A 18 -5.94 -10.01 15.92
N ASP A 19 -5.25 -9.59 14.89
CA ASP A 19 -5.35 -8.23 14.40
C ASP A 19 -6.71 -7.96 13.74
N ILE A 20 -7.19 -6.73 13.88
CA ILE A 20 -8.36 -6.27 13.14
C ILE A 20 -7.88 -5.90 11.74
N VAL A 21 -8.01 -6.85 10.81
CA VAL A 21 -7.55 -6.67 9.42
C VAL A 21 -8.60 -6.00 8.52
N GLN A 22 -9.84 -5.87 9.00
CA GLN A 22 -10.92 -5.23 8.24
C GLN A 22 -11.86 -4.46 9.17
N GLY A 23 -11.98 -3.16 8.92
CA GLY A 23 -12.96 -2.30 9.58
C GLY A 23 -14.22 -2.11 8.74
N SER A 24 -15.21 -1.43 9.31
CA SER A 24 -16.39 -1.00 8.57
C SER A 24 -16.01 -0.04 7.44
N ALA A 25 -16.49 -0.28 6.23
CA ALA A 25 -16.17 0.49 5.03
C ALA A 25 -16.59 1.99 5.11
N GLY A 26 -17.38 2.36 6.10
CA GLY A 26 -17.88 3.73 6.29
C GLY A 26 -17.26 4.52 7.45
N VAL A 27 -16.39 3.89 8.26
CA VAL A 27 -15.82 4.55 9.45
C VAL A 27 -14.32 4.34 9.49
N LEU A 28 -13.58 5.35 9.03
CA LEU A 28 -12.12 5.40 9.11
C LEU A 28 -11.72 6.20 10.35
N ILE A 29 -11.31 5.51 11.40
CA ILE A 29 -10.82 6.13 12.62
C ILE A 29 -9.29 5.98 12.67
N GLY A 30 -8.59 7.05 12.32
CA GLY A 30 -7.20 7.29 12.70
C GLY A 30 -6.12 6.43 12.06
N ALA A 31 -6.39 5.68 11.00
CA ALA A 31 -5.34 5.16 10.13
C ALA A 31 -5.11 6.12 8.95
N PRO A 32 -3.88 6.34 8.47
CA PRO A 32 -3.71 6.93 7.18
C PRO A 32 -4.44 6.04 6.18
N THR A 33 -5.47 6.59 5.56
CA THR A 33 -6.19 5.89 4.50
C THR A 33 -5.20 5.65 3.38
N GLY A 34 -4.74 4.43 3.27
CA GLY A 34 -3.99 4.02 2.10
C GLY A 34 -4.79 4.42 0.87
N VAL A 35 -4.12 4.93 -0.13
CA VAL A 35 -4.73 5.29 -1.41
C VAL A 35 -5.62 4.15 -1.85
N ALA A 36 -6.88 4.42 -2.08
CA ALA A 36 -7.84 3.41 -2.46
C ALA A 36 -7.43 2.79 -3.80
N CYS A 37 -6.82 1.65 -3.73
CA CYS A 37 -6.44 0.86 -4.91
C CYS A 37 -7.71 0.28 -5.54
N SER A 38 -7.96 0.56 -6.81
CA SER A 38 -9.13 0.01 -7.51
C SER A 38 -9.11 -1.52 -7.62
N VAL A 39 -7.93 -2.12 -7.48
CA VAL A 39 -7.71 -3.57 -7.47
C VAL A 39 -7.06 -4.02 -6.15
N CYS A 40 -7.05 -3.14 -5.15
CA CYS A 40 -6.49 -3.44 -3.85
C CYS A 40 -7.32 -4.51 -3.13
N PRO A 41 -6.70 -5.53 -2.54
CA PRO A 41 -7.41 -6.57 -1.81
C PRO A 41 -8.22 -6.05 -0.62
N THR A 42 -7.97 -4.83 -0.17
CA THR A 42 -8.71 -4.20 0.93
C THR A 42 -10.00 -3.50 0.51
N LYS A 43 -10.26 -3.34 -0.80
CA LYS A 43 -11.58 -2.85 -1.24
C LYS A 43 -12.64 -3.94 -1.10
N LYS A 44 -13.78 -3.57 -0.56
CA LYS A 44 -14.95 -4.44 -0.38
C LYS A 44 -15.39 -5.15 -1.67
N ASP A 45 -15.09 -4.55 -2.82
CA ASP A 45 -15.51 -5.03 -4.14
C ASP A 45 -14.37 -5.73 -4.92
N SER A 46 -13.19 -5.89 -4.33
CA SER A 46 -12.11 -6.66 -4.96
C SER A 46 -12.39 -8.15 -4.82
N PRO A 47 -12.43 -8.89 -5.92
CA PRO A 47 -12.59 -10.33 -5.86
C PRO A 47 -11.28 -10.97 -5.37
N ASN A 48 -11.27 -11.39 -4.12
CA ASN A 48 -10.15 -12.12 -3.54
C ASN A 48 -10.60 -13.50 -3.08
N TYR A 49 -9.77 -14.48 -3.30
CA TYR A 49 -10.03 -15.88 -3.00
C TYR A 49 -8.96 -16.46 -2.09
N GLY A 50 -9.39 -17.12 -1.06
CA GLY A 50 -8.52 -17.84 -0.14
C GLY A 50 -7.58 -16.94 0.66
N SER A 51 -6.31 -17.25 0.64
CA SER A 51 -5.23 -16.61 1.40
C SER A 51 -4.36 -15.69 0.53
N PRO A 52 -4.74 -14.46 0.22
CA PRO A 52 -5.71 -14.24 -0.85
C PRO A 52 -5.02 -14.15 -2.23
N VAL A 53 -5.75 -14.50 -3.27
CA VAL A 53 -5.37 -14.31 -4.68
C VAL A 53 -6.39 -13.39 -5.34
N ASN A 54 -5.92 -12.37 -6.04
CA ASN A 54 -6.73 -11.52 -6.89
C ASN A 54 -6.79 -12.13 -8.30
N PRO A 55 -7.91 -12.72 -8.72
CA PRO A 55 -7.99 -13.41 -9.99
C PRO A 55 -8.03 -12.48 -11.20
N LEU A 56 -8.36 -11.20 -11.04
CA LEU A 56 -8.34 -10.23 -12.14
C LEU A 56 -6.92 -10.02 -12.67
N LEU A 57 -5.95 -10.03 -11.78
CA LEU A 57 -4.53 -9.84 -12.09
C LEU A 57 -3.77 -11.16 -12.11
N GLY A 58 -4.35 -12.24 -11.61
CA GLY A 58 -3.64 -13.47 -11.30
C GLY A 58 -2.59 -13.28 -10.19
N ALA A 59 -2.78 -12.28 -9.34
CA ALA A 59 -1.79 -11.88 -8.37
C ALA A 59 -1.99 -12.56 -7.01
N LYS A 60 -0.91 -13.14 -6.46
CA LYS A 60 -0.82 -13.39 -5.03
C LYS A 60 -0.69 -12.04 -4.35
N VAL A 61 -1.58 -11.78 -3.41
CA VAL A 61 -1.56 -10.55 -2.61
C VAL A 61 -1.57 -10.89 -1.13
N LEU A 62 -0.90 -10.07 -0.32
CA LEU A 62 -1.11 -10.00 1.11
C LEU A 62 -1.63 -8.61 1.41
N PRO A 63 -2.83 -8.50 1.98
CA PRO A 63 -3.35 -7.23 2.43
C PRO A 63 -2.44 -6.66 3.52
N VAL A 64 -2.63 -5.40 3.82
CA VAL A 64 -1.86 -4.68 4.83
C VAL A 64 -1.80 -5.47 6.14
N GLU A 65 -0.58 -5.84 6.53
CA GLU A 65 -0.25 -6.40 7.84
C GLU A 65 0.52 -5.34 8.64
N THR A 66 0.01 -4.97 9.80
CA THR A 66 0.61 -3.94 10.65
C THR A 66 1.59 -4.55 11.65
N ASP A 67 2.83 -4.08 11.63
CA ASP A 67 3.89 -4.52 12.55
C ASP A 67 4.07 -3.57 13.73
N LEU A 68 3.70 -2.30 13.55
CA LEU A 68 3.84 -1.25 14.53
C LEU A 68 2.68 -0.26 14.42
N ALA A 69 1.98 -0.03 15.53
CA ALA A 69 0.97 1.01 15.67
C ALA A 69 0.87 1.43 17.14
N LEU A 70 1.49 2.54 17.51
CA LEU A 70 1.36 3.13 18.84
C LEU A 70 0.30 4.24 18.79
N PRO A 71 -0.69 4.27 19.72
CA PRO A 71 -1.75 5.27 19.70
C PRO A 71 -1.20 6.68 19.90
N GLY A 72 -1.77 7.66 19.22
CA GLY A 72 -1.40 9.06 19.31
C GLY A 72 -1.88 9.88 18.10
N PRO A 73 -1.71 11.21 18.10
CA PRO A 73 -1.99 12.04 16.95
C PRO A 73 -0.97 11.77 15.83
N LEU A 74 -1.45 11.60 14.60
CA LEU A 74 -0.62 11.23 13.45
C LEU A 74 0.43 10.16 13.79
N PRO A 75 0.02 8.96 14.21
CA PRO A 75 0.95 7.92 14.63
C PRO A 75 1.76 7.39 13.45
N PHE A 76 3.00 6.97 13.71
CA PHE A 76 3.73 6.14 12.77
C PHE A 76 3.14 4.73 12.80
N ILE A 77 2.47 4.35 11.72
CA ILE A 77 1.95 3.00 11.50
C ILE A 77 2.81 2.33 10.45
N LEU A 78 3.53 1.29 10.85
CA LEU A 78 4.34 0.49 9.93
C LEU A 78 3.56 -0.75 9.52
N PHE A 79 3.17 -0.77 8.26
CA PHE A 79 2.51 -1.92 7.64
C PHE A 79 3.32 -2.43 6.46
N ARG A 80 3.03 -3.65 6.06
CA ARG A 80 3.57 -4.30 4.87
C ARG A 80 2.42 -4.80 4.01
N ALA A 81 2.53 -4.62 2.72
CA ALA A 81 1.65 -5.23 1.74
C ALA A 81 2.48 -5.91 0.67
N TYR A 82 2.01 -7.04 0.17
CA TYR A 82 2.66 -7.79 -0.91
C TYR A 82 1.73 -7.94 -2.11
N SER A 83 2.30 -7.82 -3.29
CA SER A 83 1.63 -8.21 -4.53
C SER A 83 2.65 -8.81 -5.49
N SER A 84 2.30 -9.93 -6.09
CA SER A 84 3.08 -10.51 -7.18
C SER A 84 2.80 -9.85 -8.53
N TYR A 85 1.87 -8.91 -8.61
CA TYR A 85 1.56 -8.17 -9.83
C TYR A 85 2.72 -7.28 -10.25
N ARG A 86 3.05 -7.34 -11.54
CA ARG A 86 4.12 -6.56 -12.17
C ARG A 86 3.54 -5.49 -13.06
N THR A 87 3.68 -4.23 -12.65
CA THR A 87 3.28 -3.09 -13.48
C THR A 87 4.30 -2.84 -14.58
N ARG A 88 3.89 -2.19 -15.67
CA ARG A 88 4.79 -1.80 -16.76
C ARG A 88 5.77 -0.69 -16.38
N THR A 89 5.44 0.09 -15.36
CA THR A 89 6.23 1.22 -14.86
C THR A 89 6.45 1.10 -13.35
N PRO A 90 7.17 0.05 -12.88
CA PRO A 90 7.35 -0.19 -11.47
C PRO A 90 8.16 0.91 -10.79
N ALA A 91 7.80 1.23 -9.55
CA ALA A 91 8.67 1.98 -8.66
C ALA A 91 9.91 1.15 -8.31
N PRO A 92 11.02 1.78 -7.90
CA PRO A 92 12.13 1.06 -7.31
C PRO A 92 11.69 0.16 -6.15
N VAL A 93 12.36 -0.97 -5.99
CA VAL A 93 12.13 -1.91 -4.88
C VAL A 93 12.35 -1.20 -3.56
N GLY A 94 11.41 -1.34 -2.64
CA GLY A 94 11.47 -0.72 -1.32
C GLY A 94 12.28 -1.52 -0.31
N VAL A 95 12.29 -1.04 0.92
CA VAL A 95 13.13 -1.57 2.01
C VAL A 95 12.70 -2.96 2.51
N PHE A 96 11.54 -3.46 2.12
CA PHE A 96 11.11 -4.85 2.39
C PHE A 96 11.42 -5.83 1.25
N GLY A 97 12.01 -5.36 0.16
CA GLY A 97 12.39 -6.21 -0.97
C GLY A 97 11.32 -6.31 -2.06
N PRO A 98 11.61 -7.06 -3.13
CA PRO A 98 10.75 -7.12 -4.31
C PRO A 98 9.35 -7.68 -3.98
N GLY A 99 8.34 -7.05 -4.58
CA GLY A 99 6.93 -7.37 -4.38
C GLY A 99 6.29 -6.75 -3.13
N TRP A 100 7.08 -6.27 -2.18
CA TRP A 100 6.62 -5.66 -0.94
C TRP A 100 6.54 -4.14 -1.02
N LYS A 101 5.61 -3.56 -0.26
CA LYS A 101 5.45 -2.11 -0.09
C LYS A 101 5.24 -1.76 1.39
N ALA A 102 5.92 -0.70 1.81
CA ALA A 102 5.75 -0.03 3.09
C ALA A 102 4.89 1.24 2.92
N PRO A 103 4.35 1.83 3.99
CA PRO A 103 3.53 3.04 3.90
C PRO A 103 4.28 4.24 3.28
N PHE A 104 5.59 4.29 3.39
CA PHE A 104 6.45 5.34 2.84
C PHE A 104 7.05 5.02 1.46
N ASP A 105 6.63 3.93 0.80
CA ASP A 105 7.09 3.55 -0.54
C ASP A 105 6.28 4.21 -1.68
N ILE A 106 5.47 5.21 -1.37
CA ILE A 106 4.77 6.03 -2.36
C ILE A 106 5.80 6.91 -3.07
N ARG A 107 5.81 6.87 -4.40
CA ARG A 107 6.71 7.68 -5.24
C ARG A 107 5.97 8.35 -6.36
N LEU A 108 6.43 9.53 -6.75
CA LEU A 108 5.98 10.22 -7.94
C LEU A 108 7.13 10.31 -8.94
N GLN A 109 6.98 9.67 -10.09
CA GLN A 109 7.91 9.79 -11.21
C GLN A 109 7.53 11.02 -12.03
N ILE A 110 8.51 11.88 -12.30
CA ILE A 110 8.34 13.08 -13.11
C ILE A 110 8.93 12.78 -14.49
N ARG A 111 8.09 12.79 -15.53
CA ARG A 111 8.46 12.57 -16.92
C ARG A 111 8.03 13.74 -17.78
N ASP A 112 8.62 13.88 -18.98
CA ASP A 112 8.29 14.96 -19.91
C ASP A 112 6.82 14.95 -20.32
N GLU A 113 6.25 13.77 -20.52
CA GLU A 113 4.87 13.56 -20.95
C GLU A 113 3.83 13.51 -19.82
N GLY A 114 4.26 13.48 -18.56
CA GLY A 114 3.32 13.38 -17.43
C GLY A 114 3.93 12.89 -16.14
N LEU A 115 3.06 12.67 -15.17
CA LEU A 115 3.41 12.21 -13.84
C LEU A 115 2.91 10.79 -13.63
N ILE A 116 3.69 9.94 -12.97
CA ILE A 116 3.29 8.58 -12.59
C ILE A 116 3.42 8.44 -11.09
N LEU A 117 2.27 8.32 -10.42
CA LEU A 117 2.22 8.01 -8.99
C LEU A 117 2.25 6.50 -8.79
N ASN A 118 3.29 6.01 -8.11
CA ASN A 118 3.35 4.63 -7.64
C ASN A 118 2.85 4.58 -6.20
N ASP A 119 1.72 3.94 -5.98
CA ASP A 119 1.11 3.87 -4.66
C ASP A 119 1.68 2.73 -3.80
N SER A 120 1.30 2.71 -2.53
CA SER A 120 1.71 1.65 -1.60
C SER A 120 1.10 0.27 -1.91
N GLY A 121 0.12 0.20 -2.81
CA GLY A 121 -0.44 -1.05 -3.33
C GLY A 121 0.30 -1.59 -4.56
N GLY A 122 1.33 -0.90 -5.04
CA GLY A 122 2.14 -1.30 -6.21
C GLY A 122 1.54 -0.92 -7.56
N ARG A 123 0.53 -0.04 -7.59
CA ARG A 123 -0.07 0.46 -8.83
C ARG A 123 0.65 1.68 -9.38
N SER A 124 0.56 1.87 -10.68
CA SER A 124 1.00 3.08 -11.38
C SER A 124 -0.22 3.88 -11.84
N ILE A 125 -0.33 5.12 -11.39
CA ILE A 125 -1.44 6.03 -11.69
C ILE A 125 -0.90 7.21 -12.47
N HIS A 126 -1.43 7.45 -13.66
CA HIS A 126 -0.95 8.46 -14.58
C HIS A 126 -1.71 9.78 -14.41
N PHE A 127 -0.96 10.89 -14.44
CA PHE A 127 -1.47 12.26 -14.41
C PHE A 127 -0.84 13.08 -15.52
N GLU A 128 -1.58 14.08 -15.99
CA GLU A 128 -1.03 15.14 -16.81
C GLU A 128 0.02 15.95 -16.01
N PRO A 129 0.98 16.59 -16.70
CA PRO A 129 1.94 17.46 -16.04
C PRO A 129 1.23 18.56 -15.26
N LEU A 130 1.78 18.93 -14.09
CA LEU A 130 1.29 20.04 -13.27
C LEU A 130 2.29 21.19 -13.30
N PHE A 131 1.79 22.40 -13.55
CA PHE A 131 2.53 23.63 -13.32
C PHE A 131 2.54 24.02 -11.84
N PRO A 132 3.51 24.82 -11.37
CA PRO A 132 3.53 25.28 -9.99
C PRO A 132 2.20 25.92 -9.57
N GLY A 133 1.66 25.50 -8.43
CA GLY A 133 0.40 25.98 -7.87
C GLY A 133 -0.87 25.32 -8.45
N GLU A 134 -0.73 24.36 -9.34
CA GLU A 134 -1.87 23.61 -9.91
C GLU A 134 -2.27 22.40 -9.06
N ILE A 135 -3.57 22.08 -9.11
CA ILE A 135 -4.17 20.93 -8.46
C ILE A 135 -4.97 20.16 -9.52
N SER A 136 -4.75 18.85 -9.60
CA SER A 136 -5.51 17.93 -10.45
C SER A 136 -6.29 16.94 -9.58
N TYR A 137 -7.49 16.58 -10.02
CA TYR A 137 -8.31 15.57 -9.39
C TYR A 137 -8.41 14.31 -10.26
N SER A 138 -8.05 13.16 -9.70
CA SER A 138 -8.27 11.88 -10.35
C SER A 138 -9.69 11.38 -10.07
N ARG A 139 -10.51 11.31 -11.12
CA ARG A 139 -11.91 10.84 -11.02
C ARG A 139 -12.00 9.34 -10.73
N SER A 140 -11.09 8.56 -11.30
CA SER A 140 -11.04 7.10 -11.10
C SER A 140 -10.55 6.72 -9.71
N GLU A 141 -9.62 7.49 -9.15
CA GLU A 141 -8.98 7.21 -7.86
C GLU A 141 -9.53 8.02 -6.69
N SER A 142 -10.33 9.05 -6.98
CA SER A 142 -10.99 9.91 -5.99
C SER A 142 -10.03 10.64 -5.05
N PHE A 143 -8.88 11.11 -5.57
CA PHE A 143 -7.95 11.94 -4.81
C PHE A 143 -7.38 13.10 -5.65
N TRP A 144 -6.78 14.08 -4.97
CA TRP A 144 -6.10 15.22 -5.59
C TRP A 144 -4.59 15.05 -5.56
N LEU A 145 -3.94 15.47 -6.65
CA LEU A 145 -2.51 15.69 -6.72
C LEU A 145 -2.24 17.17 -6.96
N ALA A 146 -1.42 17.79 -6.13
CA ALA A 146 -1.07 19.20 -6.21
C ALA A 146 0.44 19.38 -6.38
N ARG A 147 0.84 20.49 -7.00
CA ARG A 147 2.23 20.94 -7.04
C ARG A 147 2.36 22.24 -6.26
N GLY A 148 3.41 22.37 -5.45
CA GLY A 148 3.71 23.58 -4.70
C GLY A 148 3.92 24.78 -5.60
N GLY A 149 3.65 25.97 -5.07
CA GLY A 149 3.71 27.23 -5.78
C GLY A 149 2.56 28.17 -5.38
N VAL A 150 2.45 29.32 -6.00
CA VAL A 150 1.34 30.23 -5.78
C VAL A 150 0.07 29.58 -6.33
N LEU A 151 -0.93 29.37 -5.43
CA LEU A 151 -2.18 28.71 -5.78
C LEU A 151 -2.93 29.50 -6.86
N LYS A 152 -3.17 28.86 -8.00
CA LYS A 152 -3.93 29.43 -9.14
C LYS A 152 -5.42 29.19 -9.06
N GLN A 153 -5.90 28.57 -7.99
CA GLN A 153 -7.28 28.18 -7.82
C GLN A 153 -8.16 29.33 -7.31
N HIS A 154 -9.43 29.34 -7.72
CA HIS A 154 -10.42 30.32 -7.28
C HIS A 154 -10.72 30.23 -5.77
N LYS A 155 -11.14 31.35 -5.19
CA LYS A 155 -11.70 31.37 -3.84
C LYS A 155 -12.87 30.36 -3.75
N GLY A 156 -12.81 29.47 -2.75
CA GLY A 156 -13.84 28.43 -2.56
C GLY A 156 -13.45 27.04 -3.08
N HIS A 157 -12.23 26.84 -3.53
CA HIS A 157 -11.77 25.48 -3.88
C HIS A 157 -11.92 24.52 -2.68
N PRO A 158 -12.40 23.27 -2.87
CA PRO A 158 -12.63 22.32 -1.78
C PRO A 158 -11.43 22.07 -0.87
N LEU A 159 -10.21 22.19 -1.39
CA LEU A 159 -8.96 22.00 -0.66
C LEU A 159 -8.36 23.27 -0.03
N ALA A 160 -9.03 24.43 -0.16
CA ALA A 160 -8.47 25.72 0.29
C ALA A 160 -8.08 25.71 1.79
N ARG A 161 -8.88 25.07 2.64
CA ARG A 161 -8.59 24.92 4.06
C ARG A 161 -7.39 24.02 4.30
N LEU A 162 -7.35 22.85 3.66
CA LEU A 162 -6.27 21.88 3.79
C LEU A 162 -4.96 22.44 3.22
N TRP A 163 -5.03 23.19 2.12
CA TRP A 163 -3.88 23.89 1.52
C TRP A 163 -3.23 24.88 2.49
N ARG A 164 -4.05 25.65 3.22
CA ARG A 164 -3.55 26.62 4.23
C ARG A 164 -2.89 25.96 5.43
N ALA A 165 -3.21 24.70 5.73
CA ALA A 165 -2.58 23.94 6.81
C ALA A 165 -1.14 23.50 6.48
N LEU A 166 -0.75 23.51 5.20
CA LEU A 166 0.60 23.18 4.78
C LEU A 166 1.62 24.21 5.28
N PRO A 167 2.81 23.76 5.75
CA PRO A 167 3.94 24.68 5.99
C PRO A 167 4.25 25.49 4.73
N GLU A 168 4.59 26.77 4.90
CA GLU A 168 4.86 27.68 3.79
C GLU A 168 6.00 27.16 2.88
N ALA A 169 7.06 26.62 3.47
CA ALA A 169 8.19 26.04 2.75
C ALA A 169 7.78 24.89 1.82
N VAL A 170 6.79 24.07 2.20
CA VAL A 170 6.22 22.99 1.39
C VAL A 170 5.28 23.56 0.35
N ARG A 171 4.34 24.39 0.78
CA ARG A 171 3.26 24.94 -0.04
C ARG A 171 3.76 25.75 -1.22
N LEU A 172 4.84 26.51 -1.05
CA LEU A 172 5.41 27.39 -2.07
C LEU A 172 6.55 26.76 -2.90
N SER A 173 7.00 25.56 -2.53
CA SER A 173 8.06 24.88 -3.27
C SER A 173 7.56 24.29 -4.59
N PRO A 174 8.08 24.76 -5.76
CA PRO A 174 7.68 24.20 -7.05
C PRO A 174 8.24 22.79 -7.30
N HIS A 175 9.13 22.31 -6.44
CA HIS A 175 9.74 20.97 -6.51
C HIS A 175 9.03 19.96 -5.62
N THR A 176 8.03 20.38 -4.85
CA THR A 176 7.25 19.54 -3.93
C THR A 176 5.85 19.28 -4.48
N TYR A 177 5.42 18.03 -4.39
CA TYR A 177 4.07 17.62 -4.76
C TYR A 177 3.34 17.13 -3.51
N MET A 178 2.02 17.20 -3.51
CA MET A 178 1.19 16.80 -2.38
C MET A 178 -0.02 16.03 -2.89
N MET A 179 -0.41 15.00 -2.14
CA MET A 179 -1.58 14.21 -2.45
C MET A 179 -2.59 14.28 -1.29
N ALA A 180 -3.87 14.50 -1.60
CA ALA A 180 -4.96 14.49 -0.64
C ALA A 180 -6.10 13.58 -1.10
N VAL A 181 -6.54 12.68 -0.21
CA VAL A 181 -7.66 11.77 -0.49
C VAL A 181 -9.02 12.35 -0.05
N SER A 182 -9.02 13.40 0.74
CA SER A 182 -10.24 14.09 1.18
C SER A 182 -9.97 15.57 1.44
N THR A 183 -11.03 16.34 1.49
CA THR A 183 -10.97 17.79 1.78
C THR A 183 -10.73 18.11 3.25
N THR A 184 -10.96 17.17 4.13
CA THR A 184 -10.83 17.31 5.61
C THR A 184 -9.78 16.42 6.20
N GLY A 185 -9.07 15.66 5.37
CA GLY A 185 -8.07 14.68 5.79
C GLY A 185 -6.69 15.28 5.97
N GLN A 186 -5.75 14.72 5.25
CA GLN A 186 -4.34 15.05 5.38
C GLN A 186 -3.67 15.12 4.00
N TRP A 187 -2.54 15.82 3.95
CA TRP A 187 -1.63 15.81 2.81
C TRP A 187 -0.55 14.76 3.01
N LEU A 188 -0.28 13.99 1.96
CA LEU A 188 0.95 13.24 1.81
C LEU A 188 1.93 14.13 1.03
N ILE A 189 3.09 14.39 1.61
CA ILE A 189 4.10 15.28 1.03
C ILE A 189 5.11 14.46 0.24
N LEU A 190 5.23 14.75 -1.04
CA LEU A 190 6.15 14.10 -1.97
C LEU A 190 7.27 15.08 -2.34
N GLY A 191 8.42 14.89 -1.76
CA GLY A 191 9.58 15.75 -1.94
C GLY A 191 10.87 14.96 -2.11
N TRP A 192 11.97 15.64 -1.96
CA TRP A 192 13.30 15.07 -1.91
C TRP A 192 14.08 15.71 -0.76
N PRO A 193 14.88 14.97 -0.01
CA PRO A 193 15.71 15.56 1.05
C PRO A 193 16.69 16.56 0.45
N GLU A 194 16.72 17.76 1.02
CA GLU A 194 17.65 18.78 0.62
C GLU A 194 19.07 18.35 0.95
N ARG A 195 19.96 18.48 -0.03
CA ARG A 195 21.39 18.29 0.16
C ARG A 195 22.05 19.67 0.13
N VAL A 196 22.91 19.92 1.11
CA VAL A 196 23.79 21.10 1.05
C VAL A 196 24.85 20.83 -0.04
N PRO A 197 24.92 21.62 -1.12
CA PRO A 197 25.94 21.45 -2.14
C PRO A 197 27.36 21.65 -1.54
N GLU A 198 28.32 20.91 -2.04
CA GLU A 198 29.74 21.18 -1.70
C GLU A 198 30.17 22.51 -2.25
N ALA A 199 31.18 23.16 -1.62
CA ALA A 199 31.59 24.51 -1.94
C ALA A 199 32.10 24.72 -3.38
N ASP A 200 32.51 23.64 -4.03
CA ASP A 200 32.99 23.56 -5.40
C ASP A 200 31.99 23.02 -6.43
N GLU A 201 30.78 22.61 -5.97
CA GLU A 201 29.72 22.20 -6.88
C GLU A 201 29.07 23.37 -7.60
N VAL A 202 29.27 23.45 -8.91
CA VAL A 202 28.63 24.45 -9.78
C VAL A 202 28.23 23.77 -11.11
N PRO A 203 26.93 23.70 -11.46
CA PRO A 203 25.75 24.07 -10.68
C PRO A 203 25.38 23.01 -9.62
N PRO A 204 24.52 23.33 -8.63
CA PRO A 204 24.03 22.34 -7.71
C PRO A 204 23.30 21.24 -8.48
N PRO A 205 23.38 19.98 -8.02
CA PRO A 205 22.75 18.85 -8.71
C PRO A 205 21.23 19.06 -8.82
N GLU A 206 20.69 18.75 -9.97
CA GLU A 206 19.23 18.77 -10.17
C GLU A 206 18.57 17.74 -9.27
N PRO A 207 17.35 18.01 -8.75
CA PRO A 207 16.57 17.00 -8.06
C PRO A 207 16.32 15.79 -8.97
N PRO A 208 16.32 14.56 -8.43
CA PRO A 208 16.05 13.38 -9.25
C PRO A 208 14.66 13.47 -9.90
N ALA A 209 14.46 12.73 -11.00
CA ALA A 209 13.21 12.68 -11.75
C ALA A 209 12.07 11.96 -11.01
N TYR A 210 12.15 11.86 -9.70
CA TYR A 210 11.10 11.32 -8.84
C TYR A 210 11.07 12.03 -7.49
N ARG A 211 9.93 11.89 -6.78
CA ARG A 211 9.73 12.38 -5.41
C ARG A 211 9.33 11.22 -4.53
N VAL A 212 9.76 11.30 -3.28
CA VAL A 212 9.49 10.29 -2.24
C VAL A 212 8.63 10.89 -1.12
N LEU A 213 7.93 10.05 -0.38
CA LEU A 213 7.15 10.50 0.77
C LEU A 213 8.09 11.00 1.87
N THR A 214 7.98 12.29 2.20
CA THR A 214 8.79 12.97 3.23
C THR A 214 8.00 13.35 4.46
N GLY A 215 6.68 13.32 4.37
CA GLY A 215 5.84 13.64 5.51
C GLY A 215 4.35 13.55 5.24
N VAL A 216 3.60 13.70 6.32
CA VAL A 216 2.15 13.80 6.32
C VAL A 216 1.77 15.03 7.15
N VAL A 217 0.86 15.86 6.64
CA VAL A 217 0.34 17.04 7.36
C VAL A 217 -1.17 16.97 7.41
N ASP A 218 -1.75 17.06 8.61
CA ASP A 218 -3.19 17.07 8.78
C ASP A 218 -3.80 18.48 8.64
N GLY A 219 -5.13 18.58 8.68
CA GLY A 219 -5.86 19.84 8.57
C GLY A 219 -5.65 20.82 9.73
N PHE A 220 -4.96 20.40 10.79
CA PHE A 220 -4.60 21.21 11.96
C PHE A 220 -3.13 21.65 11.94
N GLY A 221 -2.38 21.29 10.90
CA GLY A 221 -0.96 21.61 10.79
C GLY A 221 -0.02 20.68 11.57
N ARG A 222 -0.53 19.57 12.13
CA ARG A 222 0.33 18.56 12.76
C ARG A 222 1.05 17.75 11.69
N SER A 223 2.28 17.33 11.98
CA SER A 223 3.14 16.63 11.02
C SER A 223 3.61 15.28 11.54
N LEU A 224 3.66 14.33 10.63
CA LEU A 224 4.43 13.09 10.71
C LEU A 224 5.58 13.24 9.71
N ILE A 225 6.83 13.13 10.16
CA ILE A 225 8.00 13.41 9.33
C ILE A 225 8.76 12.11 9.09
N PHE A 226 9.05 11.81 7.82
CA PHE A 226 9.95 10.75 7.40
C PHE A 226 11.33 11.34 7.13
N HIS A 227 12.29 11.04 8.00
CA HIS A 227 13.66 11.52 7.84
C HIS A 227 14.40 10.64 6.84
N ARG A 228 14.89 11.26 5.77
CA ARG A 228 15.61 10.58 4.71
C ARG A 228 17.03 11.10 4.59
N GLU A 229 17.94 10.22 4.24
CA GLU A 229 19.32 10.61 3.98
C GLU A 229 19.42 11.44 2.71
N ALA A 230 20.12 12.57 2.81
CA ALA A 230 20.30 13.49 1.69
C ALA A 230 21.43 13.06 0.74
N ALA A 231 22.42 12.32 1.22
CA ALA A 231 23.62 11.93 0.47
C ALA A 231 24.17 10.56 0.95
N GLY A 232 25.15 10.05 0.22
CA GLY A 232 25.83 8.81 0.56
C GLY A 232 25.12 7.57 0.01
N GLU A 233 25.54 6.41 0.51
CA GLU A 233 25.02 5.10 0.07
C GLU A 233 23.53 4.92 0.34
N LEU A 234 23.01 5.57 1.39
CA LEU A 234 21.60 5.51 1.78
C LEU A 234 20.78 6.72 1.28
N ALA A 235 21.30 7.49 0.31
CA ALA A 235 20.61 8.68 -0.21
C ALA A 235 19.17 8.36 -0.65
N GLY A 236 18.21 9.16 -0.15
CA GLY A 236 16.79 8.97 -0.41
C GLY A 236 16.10 7.92 0.47
N GLU A 237 16.85 7.11 1.19
CA GLU A 237 16.30 6.08 2.08
C GLU A 237 15.87 6.67 3.43
N ILE A 238 14.83 6.05 4.01
CA ILE A 238 14.29 6.47 5.29
C ILE A 238 15.10 5.85 6.44
N THR A 239 15.59 6.70 7.35
CA THR A 239 16.37 6.28 8.53
C THR A 239 15.72 6.65 9.84
N GLY A 240 14.68 7.47 9.82
CA GLY A 240 13.98 7.89 11.00
C GLY A 240 12.57 8.38 10.73
N VAL A 241 11.74 8.40 11.78
CA VAL A 241 10.39 8.95 11.75
C VAL A 241 10.17 9.75 13.03
N THR A 242 9.53 10.91 12.91
CA THR A 242 8.97 11.66 14.04
C THR A 242 7.46 11.73 13.86
N ASP A 243 6.70 11.15 14.78
CA ASP A 243 5.24 11.16 14.69
C ASP A 243 4.61 12.44 15.28
N GLY A 244 3.29 12.56 15.15
CA GLY A 244 2.55 13.73 15.65
C GLY A 244 2.53 13.87 17.16
N ALA A 245 2.90 12.85 17.92
CA ALA A 245 3.09 12.90 19.37
C ALA A 245 4.52 13.27 19.78
N GLY A 246 5.42 13.50 18.83
CA GLY A 246 6.83 13.80 19.07
C GLY A 246 7.71 12.58 19.35
N ARG A 247 7.17 11.36 19.21
CA ARG A 247 7.96 10.14 19.35
C ARG A 247 8.90 10.01 18.15
N ARG A 248 10.13 9.54 18.42
CA ARG A 248 11.15 9.32 17.40
C ARG A 248 11.43 7.85 17.25
N PHE A 249 11.49 7.43 16.01
CA PHE A 249 11.78 6.05 15.61
C PHE A 249 13.05 6.04 14.76
N HIS A 250 13.92 5.05 15.00
CA HIS A 250 15.08 4.78 14.16
C HIS A 250 14.82 3.54 13.32
N LEU A 251 15.04 3.64 12.03
CA LEU A 251 14.96 2.55 11.07
C LEU A 251 16.38 2.09 10.75
N ALA A 252 16.75 0.91 11.26
CA ALA A 252 18.04 0.31 10.99
C ALA A 252 18.02 -0.36 9.61
N LEU A 253 18.80 0.16 8.69
CA LEU A 253 18.95 -0.34 7.33
C LEU A 253 20.22 -1.17 7.16
N SER A 254 20.21 -2.08 6.19
CA SER A 254 21.40 -2.83 5.78
C SER A 254 21.53 -2.84 4.26
N THR A 255 22.77 -2.86 3.79
CA THR A 255 23.12 -3.13 2.40
C THR A 255 23.21 -4.63 2.15
N GLN A 256 23.19 -5.04 0.89
CA GLN A 256 23.38 -6.44 0.52
C GLN A 256 24.75 -6.96 0.99
N ALA A 257 25.81 -6.17 0.84
CA ALA A 257 27.16 -6.53 1.30
C ALA A 257 27.22 -6.75 2.82
N GLN A 258 26.55 -5.92 3.62
CA GLN A 258 26.48 -6.06 5.06
C GLN A 258 25.77 -7.36 5.47
N ARG A 259 24.69 -7.73 4.80
CA ARG A 259 23.97 -8.99 5.06
C ARG A 259 24.80 -10.21 4.64
N ALA A 260 25.52 -10.13 3.52
CA ALA A 260 26.41 -11.17 3.06
C ALA A 260 27.56 -11.39 4.06
N GLU A 261 28.15 -10.33 4.58
CA GLU A 261 29.21 -10.42 5.60
C GLU A 261 28.70 -11.02 6.91
N ALA A 262 27.53 -10.61 7.38
CA ALA A 262 26.89 -11.17 8.57
C ALA A 262 26.63 -12.68 8.42
N PHE A 263 26.17 -13.11 7.25
CA PHE A 263 25.99 -14.53 6.93
C PHE A 263 27.29 -15.31 7.00
N ARG A 264 28.40 -14.78 6.43
CA ARG A 264 29.74 -15.43 6.49
C ARG A 264 30.23 -15.53 7.92
N LYS A 265 30.07 -14.50 8.76
CA LYS A 265 30.45 -14.50 10.18
C LYS A 265 29.69 -15.55 10.98
N GLN A 266 28.39 -15.66 10.81
CA GLN A 266 27.57 -16.69 11.47
C GLN A 266 28.00 -18.10 11.08
N ARG A 267 28.38 -18.33 9.83
CA ARG A 267 28.86 -19.63 9.33
C ARG A 267 30.20 -20.03 9.97
N VAL A 268 31.13 -19.09 10.09
CA VAL A 268 32.41 -19.33 10.78
C VAL A 268 32.18 -19.69 12.24
N THR A 269 31.30 -18.97 12.95
CA THR A 269 30.97 -19.22 14.36
C THR A 269 30.31 -20.60 14.55
N SER A 270 29.45 -21.02 13.64
CA SER A 270 28.77 -22.34 13.68
C SER A 270 29.75 -23.52 13.42
N LEU A 271 30.77 -23.31 12.59
CA LEU A 271 31.79 -24.31 12.30
C LEU A 271 32.80 -24.47 13.45
N SER A 272 32.99 -23.44 14.27
CA SER A 272 33.91 -23.46 15.43
C SER A 272 33.22 -23.89 16.74
N SER A 273 31.93 -24.22 16.72
CA SER A 273 31.19 -24.68 17.90
C SER A 273 31.54 -26.14 18.26
N PRO A 274 31.79 -26.50 19.54
CA PRO A 274 32.11 -27.84 19.96
C PRO A 274 30.99 -28.89 19.80
N ALA A 275 29.79 -28.49 19.36
CA ALA A 275 28.61 -29.34 19.21
C ALA A 275 28.57 -30.14 17.88
N GLY A 276 29.70 -30.20 17.13
CA GLY A 276 29.83 -30.97 15.88
C GLY A 276 29.11 -30.32 14.66
N PRO A 277 29.51 -30.66 13.44
CA PRO A 277 28.95 -30.09 12.25
C PRO A 277 27.50 -30.58 12.07
N ARG A 278 26.53 -29.71 12.38
CA ARG A 278 25.21 -29.89 11.79
C ARG A 278 25.40 -29.75 10.30
N SER A 279 24.90 -30.71 9.52
CA SER A 279 24.96 -30.70 8.06
C SER A 279 24.33 -29.42 7.48
N VAL A 280 25.15 -28.40 7.34
CA VAL A 280 24.78 -27.21 6.59
C VAL A 280 25.00 -27.56 5.13
N SER A 281 23.97 -27.62 4.35
CA SER A 281 24.03 -27.71 2.90
C SER A 281 25.09 -26.75 2.37
N SER A 282 26.16 -27.31 1.79
CA SER A 282 27.45 -26.65 1.59
C SER A 282 27.52 -25.69 0.40
N SER A 283 26.37 -25.29 -0.21
CA SER A 283 26.42 -24.60 -1.49
C SER A 283 25.64 -23.27 -1.58
N GLN A 284 25.01 -22.76 -0.51
CA GLN A 284 24.32 -21.49 -0.60
C GLN A 284 25.30 -20.32 -0.61
N VAL A 285 25.47 -19.71 -1.79
CA VAL A 285 26.25 -18.49 -1.98
C VAL A 285 25.37 -17.30 -1.58
N PHE A 286 25.88 -16.46 -0.68
CA PHE A 286 25.26 -15.19 -0.36
C PHE A 286 26.06 -14.09 -1.08
N PRO A 287 25.54 -13.50 -2.18
CA PRO A 287 26.27 -12.52 -2.96
C PRO A 287 26.39 -11.17 -2.25
N ASP A 288 27.49 -10.46 -2.49
CA ASP A 288 27.71 -9.10 -1.97
C ASP A 288 26.87 -8.04 -2.70
N THR A 289 26.41 -8.36 -3.91
CA THR A 289 25.59 -7.47 -4.75
C THR A 289 24.41 -8.23 -5.33
N LEU A 290 23.31 -7.53 -5.53
CA LEU A 290 22.14 -8.04 -6.23
C LEU A 290 22.15 -7.56 -7.69
N PRO A 291 21.41 -8.23 -8.61
CA PRO A 291 21.12 -7.66 -9.93
C PRO A 291 20.50 -6.26 -9.78
N ALA A 292 20.84 -5.34 -10.67
CA ALA A 292 20.41 -3.95 -10.61
C ALA A 292 18.89 -3.74 -10.71
N GLY A 293 18.14 -4.76 -11.11
CA GLY A 293 16.70 -4.72 -11.20
C GLY A 293 16.07 -6.10 -11.12
N THR A 294 14.81 -6.11 -10.78
CA THR A 294 13.94 -7.28 -10.76
C THR A 294 12.72 -7.04 -11.65
N GLU A 295 11.88 -8.05 -11.82
CA GLU A 295 10.57 -7.88 -12.47
C GLU A 295 9.65 -6.89 -11.72
N TYR A 296 9.98 -6.56 -10.46
CA TYR A 296 9.23 -5.64 -9.59
C TYR A 296 9.86 -4.25 -9.48
N GLY A 297 10.89 -3.94 -10.24
CA GLY A 297 11.56 -2.64 -10.29
C GLY A 297 13.06 -2.70 -10.04
N ALA A 298 13.71 -1.53 -10.15
CA ALA A 298 15.12 -1.37 -9.83
C ALA A 298 15.37 -1.65 -8.33
N ASP A 299 16.47 -2.33 -8.02
CA ASP A 299 16.80 -2.75 -6.65
C ASP A 299 18.21 -2.30 -6.27
N ASN A 300 18.33 -1.46 -5.24
CA ASN A 300 19.62 -1.05 -4.67
C ASN A 300 20.12 -1.97 -3.56
N GLY A 301 19.34 -2.99 -3.20
CA GLY A 301 19.70 -3.97 -2.16
C GLY A 301 19.56 -3.47 -0.72
N ILE A 302 19.10 -2.24 -0.49
CA ILE A 302 18.92 -1.71 0.87
C ILE A 302 17.62 -2.26 1.48
N ARG A 303 17.72 -2.74 2.73
CA ARG A 303 16.60 -3.38 3.44
C ARG A 303 16.48 -2.86 4.88
N LEU A 304 15.23 -2.84 5.37
CA LEU A 304 14.92 -2.53 6.77
C LEU A 304 15.12 -3.78 7.62
N GLU A 305 16.00 -3.69 8.62
CA GLU A 305 16.28 -4.81 9.54
C GLU A 305 15.54 -4.69 10.87
N ALA A 306 15.38 -3.46 11.38
CA ALA A 306 14.74 -3.23 12.67
C ALA A 306 14.18 -1.82 12.77
N VAL A 307 13.16 -1.67 13.62
CA VAL A 307 12.59 -0.39 13.99
C VAL A 307 12.69 -0.23 15.50
N TRP A 308 13.31 0.87 15.92
CA TRP A 308 13.52 1.22 17.33
C TRP A 308 12.73 2.46 17.71
N LEU A 309 12.03 2.43 18.85
CA LEU A 309 11.53 3.65 19.47
C LEU A 309 12.68 4.28 20.28
N THR A 310 13.27 5.35 19.76
CA THR A 310 14.46 5.98 20.37
C THR A 310 14.13 7.11 21.35
N HIS A 311 12.94 7.70 21.23
CA HIS A 311 12.50 8.74 22.13
C HIS A 311 10.97 8.76 22.23
N ASP A 312 10.46 8.81 23.45
CA ASP A 312 9.03 9.03 23.74
C ASP A 312 8.92 10.19 24.74
N PRO A 313 8.28 11.33 24.36
CA PRO A 313 8.10 12.46 25.26
C PRO A 313 7.34 12.14 26.55
N ALA A 314 6.50 11.10 26.56
CA ALA A 314 5.80 10.63 27.74
C ALA A 314 6.71 9.88 28.74
N TYR A 315 7.84 9.34 28.26
CA TYR A 315 8.81 8.57 29.01
C TYR A 315 10.24 8.97 28.60
N PRO A 316 10.66 10.24 28.83
CA PRO A 316 11.88 10.78 28.21
C PRO A 316 13.18 10.13 28.70
N ASP A 317 13.17 9.51 29.86
CA ASP A 317 14.35 8.87 30.47
C ASP A 317 14.45 7.37 30.12
N GLU A 318 13.45 6.79 29.44
CA GLU A 318 13.48 5.40 29.04
C GLU A 318 14.38 5.19 27.81
N GLN A 319 15.23 4.16 27.88
CA GLN A 319 16.08 3.74 26.77
C GLN A 319 15.52 2.45 26.14
N PRO A 320 15.57 2.33 24.82
CA PRO A 320 15.09 1.12 24.14
C PRO A 320 15.99 -0.08 24.49
N THR A 321 15.38 -1.19 24.89
CA THR A 321 16.06 -2.45 25.20
C THR A 321 15.95 -3.48 24.08
N ALA A 322 14.96 -3.33 23.19
CA ALA A 322 14.69 -4.19 22.06
C ALA A 322 14.01 -3.40 20.93
N PRO A 323 14.16 -3.81 19.67
CA PRO A 323 13.41 -3.23 18.58
C PRO A 323 11.92 -3.56 18.68
N LEU A 324 11.07 -2.68 18.15
CA LEU A 324 9.62 -2.89 18.08
C LEU A 324 9.23 -3.93 17.03
N ALA A 325 10.02 -4.04 15.97
CA ALA A 325 9.89 -5.04 14.93
C ALA A 325 11.28 -5.34 14.34
N ARG A 326 11.46 -6.57 13.86
CA ARG A 326 12.69 -7.01 13.22
C ARG A 326 12.39 -7.85 11.99
N TYR A 327 13.25 -7.75 10.98
CA TYR A 327 13.09 -8.38 9.68
C TYR A 327 14.36 -9.10 9.27
N THR A 328 14.20 -10.23 8.59
CA THR A 328 15.30 -10.97 7.98
C THR A 328 15.05 -11.20 6.50
N TYR A 329 16.11 -11.41 5.74
CA TYR A 329 16.06 -11.50 4.28
C TYR A 329 16.79 -12.73 3.77
N THR A 330 16.37 -13.22 2.60
CA THR A 330 17.06 -14.27 1.86
C THR A 330 18.37 -13.74 1.26
N ALA A 331 19.20 -14.63 0.74
CA ALA A 331 20.42 -14.27 0.01
C ALA A 331 20.14 -13.39 -1.23
N SER A 332 18.93 -13.47 -1.79
CA SER A 332 18.44 -12.65 -2.91
C SER A 332 17.77 -11.35 -2.47
N GLY A 333 17.80 -11.01 -1.18
CA GLY A 333 17.24 -9.78 -0.64
C GLY A 333 15.71 -9.76 -0.52
N GLU A 334 15.07 -10.90 -0.52
CA GLU A 334 13.62 -11.06 -0.34
C GLU A 334 13.27 -11.17 1.14
N LEU A 335 12.16 -10.58 1.57
CA LEU A 335 11.71 -10.63 2.96
C LEU A 335 11.43 -12.08 3.38
N ARG A 336 12.22 -12.60 4.33
CA ARG A 336 12.14 -13.98 4.78
C ARG A 336 11.24 -14.17 6.00
N ALA A 337 11.40 -13.32 7.01
CA ALA A 337 10.72 -13.46 8.28
C ALA A 337 10.50 -12.12 8.96
N VAL A 338 9.44 -12.04 9.76
CA VAL A 338 9.09 -10.90 10.60
C VAL A 338 9.05 -11.36 12.04
N TYR A 339 9.67 -10.57 12.93
CA TYR A 339 9.74 -10.79 14.36
C TYR A 339 9.06 -9.64 15.09
N ASP A 340 8.28 -9.96 16.10
CA ASP A 340 7.61 -8.98 16.93
C ASP A 340 8.56 -8.40 18.01
N ARG A 341 8.01 -7.53 18.86
CA ARG A 341 8.73 -6.87 19.96
C ARG A 341 9.33 -7.86 20.98
N SER A 342 8.73 -9.03 21.14
CA SER A 342 9.26 -10.08 22.03
C SER A 342 10.42 -10.88 21.42
N GLY A 343 10.73 -10.64 20.15
CA GLY A 343 11.70 -11.40 19.39
C GLY A 343 11.15 -12.72 18.83
N THR A 344 9.83 -12.93 18.91
CA THR A 344 9.15 -14.11 18.37
C THR A 344 8.92 -13.91 16.87
N GLN A 345 9.27 -14.94 16.07
CA GLN A 345 8.93 -14.94 14.65
C GLN A 345 7.42 -15.10 14.49
N VAL A 346 6.79 -14.11 13.87
CA VAL A 346 5.33 -14.08 13.64
C VAL A 346 4.95 -14.43 12.21
N ARG A 347 5.86 -14.25 11.26
CA ARG A 347 5.63 -14.54 9.84
C ARG A 347 6.86 -15.18 9.19
N GLY A 348 6.60 -16.02 8.19
CA GLY A 348 7.63 -16.57 7.30
C GLY A 348 7.15 -16.59 5.85
N PHE A 349 8.07 -16.35 4.91
CA PHE A 349 7.81 -16.25 3.48
C PHE A 349 8.83 -17.03 2.68
N THR A 350 8.39 -17.69 1.61
CA THR A 350 9.23 -18.45 0.69
C THR A 350 8.96 -18.00 -0.73
N TYR A 351 10.02 -17.90 -1.52
CA TYR A 351 10.00 -17.38 -2.88
C TYR A 351 10.47 -18.40 -3.91
N ASP A 352 10.06 -18.19 -5.16
CA ASP A 352 10.50 -18.96 -6.30
C ASP A 352 12.03 -18.84 -6.50
N ALA A 353 12.69 -19.95 -6.80
CA ALA A 353 14.14 -19.98 -6.97
C ALA A 353 14.61 -19.26 -8.27
N GLU A 354 13.77 -19.22 -9.29
CA GLU A 354 14.09 -18.65 -10.61
C GLU A 354 13.55 -17.23 -10.80
N HIS A 355 12.51 -16.84 -10.05
CA HIS A 355 11.84 -15.55 -10.14
C HIS A 355 11.91 -14.81 -8.81
N ALA A 356 12.92 -13.96 -8.64
CA ALA A 356 13.13 -13.19 -7.42
C ALA A 356 11.87 -12.35 -7.06
N GLY A 357 11.45 -12.46 -5.82
CA GLY A 357 10.29 -11.75 -5.29
C GLY A 357 8.93 -12.41 -5.53
N ARG A 358 8.87 -13.50 -6.28
CA ARG A 358 7.64 -14.28 -6.48
C ARG A 358 7.38 -15.19 -5.30
N MET A 359 6.39 -14.86 -4.47
CA MET A 359 6.06 -15.65 -3.28
C MET A 359 5.37 -16.95 -3.65
N VAL A 360 5.95 -18.06 -3.21
CA VAL A 360 5.40 -19.42 -3.41
C VAL A 360 4.79 -20.01 -2.14
N ALA A 361 5.12 -19.48 -0.97
CA ALA A 361 4.54 -19.92 0.29
C ALA A 361 4.64 -18.83 1.36
N HIS A 362 3.71 -18.86 2.31
CA HIS A 362 3.80 -18.08 3.55
C HIS A 362 3.08 -18.78 4.70
N HIS A 363 3.46 -18.44 5.92
CA HIS A 363 2.82 -18.96 7.12
C HIS A 363 2.83 -17.93 8.26
N TYR A 364 1.89 -18.08 9.17
CA TYR A 364 1.91 -17.49 10.50
C TYR A 364 2.59 -18.45 11.48
N ALA A 365 3.15 -17.90 12.56
CA ALA A 365 3.80 -18.71 13.59
C ALA A 365 2.90 -19.83 14.09
N GLY A 366 3.42 -21.05 14.10
CA GLY A 366 2.73 -22.25 14.57
C GLY A 366 1.60 -22.75 13.66
N ARG A 367 1.44 -22.20 12.46
CA ARG A 367 0.43 -22.62 11.49
C ARG A 367 1.08 -23.23 10.24
N PRO A 368 0.38 -24.14 9.55
CA PRO A 368 0.86 -24.66 8.28
C PRO A 368 0.91 -23.56 7.21
N GLU A 369 1.78 -23.74 6.23
CA GLU A 369 1.95 -22.76 5.16
C GLU A 369 0.91 -22.89 4.06
N SER A 370 0.47 -21.76 3.52
CA SER A 370 -0.24 -21.66 2.25
C SER A 370 0.76 -21.63 1.10
N ARG A 371 0.45 -22.33 0.01
CA ARG A 371 1.33 -22.49 -1.15
C ARG A 371 0.67 -22.06 -2.43
N TYR A 372 1.48 -21.57 -3.38
CA TYR A 372 1.03 -21.00 -4.66
C TYR A 372 1.84 -21.57 -5.81
N ARG A 373 1.14 -21.87 -6.91
CA ARG A 373 1.74 -22.18 -8.22
C ARG A 373 1.37 -21.10 -9.21
N TYR A 374 2.28 -20.84 -10.14
CA TYR A 374 2.16 -19.80 -11.16
C TYR A 374 2.28 -20.41 -12.57
N ASP A 375 1.64 -19.76 -13.53
CA ASP A 375 1.86 -20.05 -14.95
C ASP A 375 3.09 -19.30 -15.50
N ASP A 376 3.40 -19.51 -16.78
CA ASP A 376 4.56 -18.91 -17.46
C ASP A 376 4.49 -17.38 -17.52
N THR A 377 3.30 -16.80 -17.38
CA THR A 377 3.10 -15.34 -17.36
C THR A 377 3.12 -14.75 -15.96
N GLY A 378 3.33 -15.57 -14.91
CA GLY A 378 3.41 -15.14 -13.53
C GLY A 378 2.05 -14.96 -12.84
N ARG A 379 0.98 -15.56 -13.37
CA ARG A 379 -0.34 -15.59 -12.73
C ARG A 379 -0.48 -16.84 -11.87
N VAL A 380 -1.14 -16.69 -10.71
CA VAL A 380 -1.43 -17.82 -9.83
C VAL A 380 -2.46 -18.74 -10.47
N THR A 381 -2.10 -20.02 -10.63
CA THR A 381 -2.99 -21.06 -11.15
C THR A 381 -3.56 -21.97 -10.07
N GLU A 382 -2.85 -22.11 -8.95
CA GLU A 382 -3.27 -22.96 -7.84
C GLU A 382 -2.86 -22.35 -6.50
N GLN A 383 -3.74 -22.51 -5.53
CA GLN A 383 -3.51 -22.14 -4.14
C GLN A 383 -3.88 -23.32 -3.24
N VAL A 384 -2.97 -23.74 -2.37
CA VAL A 384 -3.20 -24.78 -1.37
C VAL A 384 -3.22 -24.15 0.02
N ASN A 385 -4.35 -24.27 0.72
CA ASN A 385 -4.57 -23.73 2.06
C ASN A 385 -4.93 -24.85 3.04
N PRO A 386 -3.97 -25.35 3.83
CA PRO A 386 -4.25 -26.47 4.75
C PRO A 386 -5.33 -26.18 5.80
N GLU A 387 -5.56 -24.92 6.14
CA GLU A 387 -6.58 -24.49 7.10
C GLU A 387 -7.86 -23.93 6.44
N GLY A 388 -8.02 -24.08 5.13
CA GLY A 388 -9.14 -23.53 4.38
C GLY A 388 -9.38 -24.27 3.07
N LEU A 389 -10.01 -23.58 2.13
CA LEU A 389 -10.26 -24.10 0.80
C LEU A 389 -9.04 -23.91 -0.10
N ASP A 390 -8.76 -24.92 -0.91
CA ASP A 390 -7.85 -24.81 -2.03
C ASP A 390 -8.59 -24.23 -3.25
N TYR A 391 -7.86 -23.54 -4.12
CA TYR A 391 -8.41 -22.90 -5.31
C TYR A 391 -7.57 -23.18 -6.54
N ARG A 392 -8.24 -23.31 -7.69
CA ARG A 392 -7.64 -23.30 -9.03
C ARG A 392 -8.21 -22.16 -9.84
N PHE A 393 -7.34 -21.53 -10.62
CA PHE A 393 -7.66 -20.38 -11.47
C PHE A 393 -7.31 -20.69 -12.93
N GLU A 394 -8.28 -20.52 -13.82
CA GLU A 394 -8.11 -20.68 -15.25
C GLU A 394 -8.39 -19.33 -15.94
N TYR A 395 -7.40 -18.79 -16.61
CA TYR A 395 -7.46 -17.47 -17.23
C TYR A 395 -7.78 -17.57 -18.71
N GLY A 396 -8.87 -16.92 -19.11
CA GLY A 396 -9.24 -16.69 -20.50
C GLY A 396 -8.99 -15.25 -20.91
N GLU A 397 -9.34 -14.90 -22.14
CA GLU A 397 -9.14 -13.54 -22.68
C GLU A 397 -9.91 -12.48 -21.89
N SER A 398 -11.17 -12.73 -21.57
CA SER A 398 -12.05 -11.80 -20.84
C SER A 398 -12.82 -12.48 -19.69
N ARG A 399 -12.31 -13.59 -19.19
CA ARG A 399 -12.92 -14.31 -18.06
C ARG A 399 -11.89 -15.07 -17.25
N VAL A 400 -12.23 -15.32 -15.99
CA VAL A 400 -11.48 -16.18 -15.08
C VAL A 400 -12.43 -17.20 -14.48
N ILE A 401 -12.07 -18.47 -14.55
CA ILE A 401 -12.79 -19.57 -13.93
C ILE A 401 -12.08 -19.91 -12.62
N ILE A 402 -12.84 -19.97 -11.52
CA ILE A 402 -12.34 -20.23 -10.19
C ILE A 402 -13.06 -21.47 -9.65
N THR A 403 -12.28 -22.48 -9.33
CA THR A 403 -12.81 -23.75 -8.78
C THR A 403 -12.18 -24.00 -7.41
N ASP A 404 -12.98 -24.22 -6.39
CA ASP A 404 -12.49 -24.56 -5.06
C ASP A 404 -12.39 -26.08 -4.83
N SER A 405 -11.82 -26.46 -3.69
CA SER A 405 -11.64 -27.88 -3.31
C SER A 405 -12.93 -28.66 -3.06
N LEU A 406 -14.08 -27.98 -2.98
CA LEU A 406 -15.41 -28.57 -2.93
C LEU A 406 -16.06 -28.68 -4.33
N ASN A 407 -15.29 -28.44 -5.38
CA ASN A 407 -15.74 -28.41 -6.78
C ASN A 407 -16.81 -27.33 -7.09
N ARG A 408 -16.90 -26.30 -6.26
CA ARG A 408 -17.74 -25.14 -6.55
C ARG A 408 -17.01 -24.27 -7.59
N ARG A 409 -17.73 -23.87 -8.61
CA ARG A 409 -17.18 -23.13 -9.75
C ARG A 409 -17.84 -21.77 -9.86
N GLU A 410 -17.03 -20.74 -9.92
CA GLU A 410 -17.44 -19.38 -10.22
C GLU A 410 -16.76 -18.89 -11.50
N VAL A 411 -17.41 -18.03 -12.26
CA VAL A 411 -16.83 -17.39 -13.45
C VAL A 411 -16.96 -15.89 -13.34
N LEU A 412 -15.82 -15.21 -13.48
CA LEU A 412 -15.75 -13.74 -13.54
C LEU A 412 -15.52 -13.33 -14.99
N TYR A 413 -16.42 -12.50 -15.50
CA TYR A 413 -16.26 -11.85 -16.81
C TYR A 413 -15.74 -10.44 -16.59
N THR A 414 -14.71 -10.06 -17.34
CA THR A 414 -13.95 -8.83 -17.12
C THR A 414 -13.91 -7.93 -18.34
N GLU A 415 -13.83 -6.63 -18.11
CA GLU A 415 -13.50 -5.62 -19.11
C GLU A 415 -12.30 -4.78 -18.61
N GLY A 416 -11.60 -4.14 -19.54
CA GLY A 416 -10.40 -3.36 -19.26
C GLY A 416 -9.12 -4.19 -19.32
N GLU A 417 -7.99 -3.52 -19.17
CA GLU A 417 -6.66 -4.12 -19.22
C GLU A 417 -5.85 -3.84 -17.96
N GLY A 418 -4.98 -4.77 -17.59
CA GLY A 418 -4.05 -4.65 -16.47
C GLY A 418 -4.74 -4.29 -15.15
N GLY A 419 -4.24 -3.29 -14.45
CA GLY A 419 -4.80 -2.80 -13.19
C GLY A 419 -6.17 -2.11 -13.31
N LEU A 420 -6.64 -1.88 -14.54
CA LEU A 420 -7.94 -1.27 -14.83
C LEU A 420 -9.05 -2.30 -15.07
N LYS A 421 -8.74 -3.59 -15.01
CA LYS A 421 -9.75 -4.66 -15.14
C LYS A 421 -10.85 -4.53 -14.11
N ARG A 422 -12.10 -4.71 -14.58
CA ARG A 422 -13.31 -4.68 -13.76
C ARG A 422 -14.16 -5.91 -14.04
N VAL A 423 -14.82 -6.45 -13.02
CA VAL A 423 -15.81 -7.52 -13.17
C VAL A 423 -17.12 -6.90 -13.64
N VAL A 424 -17.59 -7.28 -14.81
CA VAL A 424 -18.86 -6.82 -15.38
C VAL A 424 -19.98 -7.84 -15.21
N LYS A 425 -19.63 -9.12 -15.05
CA LYS A 425 -20.57 -10.22 -14.80
C LYS A 425 -19.91 -11.28 -13.95
N LYS A 426 -20.64 -11.83 -13.00
CA LYS A 426 -20.23 -12.98 -12.20
C LYS A 426 -21.29 -14.07 -12.27
N GLU A 427 -20.87 -15.26 -12.65
CA GLU A 427 -21.65 -16.49 -12.47
C GLU A 427 -21.24 -17.14 -11.15
N HIS A 428 -22.17 -17.22 -10.21
CA HIS A 428 -21.96 -17.81 -8.89
C HIS A 428 -22.03 -19.35 -8.96
N ALA A 429 -21.53 -20.03 -7.94
CA ALA A 429 -21.51 -21.48 -7.88
C ALA A 429 -22.91 -22.12 -7.91
N ASP A 430 -23.94 -21.42 -7.48
CA ASP A 430 -25.36 -21.85 -7.52
C ASP A 430 -26.02 -21.57 -8.89
N GLY A 431 -25.29 -21.06 -9.86
CA GLY A 431 -25.77 -20.70 -11.20
C GLY A 431 -26.41 -19.31 -11.29
N SER A 432 -26.54 -18.58 -10.19
CA SER A 432 -27.04 -17.21 -10.22
C SER A 432 -26.05 -16.27 -10.88
N ILE A 433 -26.54 -15.15 -11.43
CA ILE A 433 -25.73 -14.19 -12.18
C ILE A 433 -25.92 -12.80 -11.58
N THR A 434 -24.82 -12.10 -11.34
CA THR A 434 -24.79 -10.69 -10.99
C THR A 434 -24.04 -9.89 -12.04
N ARG A 435 -24.39 -8.61 -12.23
CA ARG A 435 -23.78 -7.72 -13.23
C ARG A 435 -23.39 -6.39 -12.61
N SER A 436 -22.35 -5.79 -13.15
CA SER A 436 -21.89 -4.45 -12.77
C SER A 436 -21.56 -3.66 -14.03
N GLU A 437 -21.92 -2.38 -14.04
CA GLU A 437 -21.67 -1.45 -15.12
C GLU A 437 -20.87 -0.26 -14.59
N TYR A 438 -19.90 0.21 -15.37
CA TYR A 438 -18.97 1.27 -14.97
C TYR A 438 -19.02 2.41 -15.97
N ASP A 439 -18.74 3.64 -15.50
CA ASP A 439 -18.57 4.80 -16.36
C ASP A 439 -17.15 4.81 -16.99
N GLU A 440 -16.88 5.80 -17.85
CA GLU A 440 -15.58 5.97 -18.53
C GLU A 440 -14.40 6.15 -17.55
N ALA A 441 -14.66 6.67 -16.35
CA ALA A 441 -13.65 6.81 -15.31
C ALA A 441 -13.49 5.54 -14.44
N GLY A 442 -14.18 4.44 -14.77
CA GLY A 442 -14.14 3.19 -14.02
C GLY A 442 -14.93 3.20 -12.71
N ARG A 443 -15.88 4.14 -12.56
CA ARG A 443 -16.75 4.23 -11.38
C ARG A 443 -18.03 3.42 -11.60
N LEU A 444 -18.51 2.75 -10.54
CA LEU A 444 -19.73 1.95 -10.62
C LEU A 444 -20.94 2.87 -10.87
N LYS A 445 -21.66 2.65 -11.98
CA LYS A 445 -22.88 3.38 -12.35
C LYS A 445 -24.16 2.56 -12.25
N ALA A 446 -24.08 1.24 -12.27
CA ALA A 446 -25.21 0.35 -12.06
C ALA A 446 -24.77 -1.04 -11.63
N GLN A 447 -25.63 -1.73 -10.92
CA GLN A 447 -25.45 -3.15 -10.58
C GLN A 447 -26.81 -3.87 -10.61
N THR A 448 -26.76 -5.13 -11.03
CA THR A 448 -27.92 -6.03 -11.08
C THR A 448 -27.64 -7.22 -10.19
N ASP A 449 -28.51 -7.50 -9.22
CA ASP A 449 -28.37 -8.62 -8.32
C ASP A 449 -28.82 -9.96 -8.95
N ALA A 450 -28.69 -11.04 -8.20
CA ALA A 450 -29.04 -12.39 -8.65
C ALA A 450 -30.54 -12.56 -8.98
N ALA A 451 -31.40 -11.73 -8.44
CA ALA A 451 -32.84 -11.72 -8.74
C ALA A 451 -33.20 -10.86 -9.96
N GLY A 452 -32.20 -10.29 -10.65
CA GLY A 452 -32.41 -9.39 -11.78
C GLY A 452 -32.79 -7.97 -11.41
N ARG A 453 -32.73 -7.62 -10.13
CA ARG A 453 -33.08 -6.27 -9.63
C ARG A 453 -31.91 -5.32 -9.88
N ARG A 454 -32.18 -4.23 -10.60
CA ARG A 454 -31.19 -3.26 -11.01
C ARG A 454 -31.24 -1.99 -10.14
N THR A 455 -30.07 -1.55 -9.68
CA THR A 455 -29.86 -0.26 -9.02
C THR A 455 -28.93 0.59 -9.87
N GLU A 456 -29.30 1.83 -10.13
CA GLU A 456 -28.52 2.80 -10.90
C GLU A 456 -28.00 3.93 -10.01
N TYR A 457 -26.81 4.42 -10.32
CA TYR A 457 -26.18 5.56 -9.64
C TYR A 457 -25.93 6.68 -10.65
N SER A 458 -26.42 7.87 -10.37
CA SER A 458 -26.03 9.07 -11.09
C SER A 458 -24.82 9.67 -10.40
N LEU A 459 -23.77 9.97 -11.16
CA LEU A 459 -22.50 10.44 -10.64
C LEU A 459 -22.22 11.85 -11.10
N HIS A 460 -21.75 12.71 -10.19
CA HIS A 460 -21.29 14.05 -10.55
C HIS A 460 -20.05 13.94 -11.45
N MET A 461 -20.08 14.59 -12.62
CA MET A 461 -19.04 14.43 -13.63
C MET A 461 -17.63 14.72 -13.12
N ALA A 462 -17.43 15.79 -12.39
CA ALA A 462 -16.10 16.21 -11.93
C ALA A 462 -15.64 15.48 -10.67
N SER A 463 -16.55 15.20 -9.71
CA SER A 463 -16.16 14.64 -8.40
C SER A 463 -16.34 13.13 -8.30
N GLY A 464 -17.19 12.53 -9.13
CA GLY A 464 -17.58 11.14 -8.99
C GLY A 464 -18.52 10.85 -7.83
N ALA A 465 -18.95 11.88 -7.09
CA ALA A 465 -19.89 11.71 -6.00
C ALA A 465 -21.25 11.21 -6.51
N VAL A 466 -21.89 10.31 -5.77
CA VAL A 466 -23.24 9.83 -6.10
C VAL A 466 -24.24 10.95 -5.85
N THR A 467 -24.89 11.45 -6.89
CA THR A 467 -25.92 12.49 -6.81
C THR A 467 -27.32 11.92 -6.72
N ALA A 468 -27.52 10.71 -7.21
CA ALA A 468 -28.79 10.00 -7.10
C ALA A 468 -28.58 8.49 -7.14
N MET A 469 -29.44 7.76 -6.46
CA MET A 469 -29.55 6.31 -6.50
C MET A 469 -30.99 5.94 -6.85
N THR A 470 -31.16 5.23 -7.96
CA THR A 470 -32.48 4.73 -8.40
C THR A 470 -32.56 3.23 -8.16
N GLY A 471 -33.47 2.82 -7.31
CA GLY A 471 -33.71 1.42 -6.97
C GLY A 471 -34.47 0.66 -8.05
N PRO A 472 -34.62 -0.66 -7.89
CA PRO A 472 -35.32 -1.55 -8.84
C PRO A 472 -36.81 -1.20 -9.02
N ASP A 473 -37.41 -0.53 -8.05
CA ASP A 473 -38.79 -0.05 -8.07
C ASP A 473 -38.95 1.32 -8.78
N GLY A 474 -37.87 1.86 -9.33
CA GLY A 474 -37.83 3.17 -10.00
C GLY A 474 -37.77 4.34 -9.04
N ARG A 475 -37.75 4.12 -7.74
CA ARG A 475 -37.66 5.19 -6.73
C ARG A 475 -36.24 5.71 -6.65
N THR A 476 -36.11 7.04 -6.56
CA THR A 476 -34.81 7.71 -6.57
C THR A 476 -34.61 8.48 -5.26
N VAL A 477 -33.44 8.20 -4.63
CA VAL A 477 -32.90 8.97 -3.52
C VAL A 477 -31.86 9.94 -4.10
N ARG A 478 -31.91 11.23 -3.72
CA ARG A 478 -30.98 12.26 -4.19
C ARG A 478 -30.09 12.73 -3.05
N TYR A 479 -28.84 13.04 -3.38
CA TYR A 479 -27.83 13.50 -2.43
C TYR A 479 -27.35 14.89 -2.83
N GLY A 480 -27.37 15.83 -1.86
CA GLY A 480 -26.78 17.15 -2.00
C GLY A 480 -25.46 17.26 -1.26
N TYR A 481 -24.54 18.07 -1.77
CA TYR A 481 -23.18 18.22 -1.23
C TYR A 481 -22.84 19.71 -1.06
N ASN A 482 -22.02 20.01 -0.04
CA ASN A 482 -21.41 21.32 0.10
C ASN A 482 -20.15 21.45 -0.79
N SER A 483 -19.52 22.62 -0.77
CA SER A 483 -18.27 22.89 -1.51
C SER A 483 -17.10 21.99 -1.08
N GLN A 484 -17.16 21.40 0.11
CA GLN A 484 -16.18 20.45 0.64
C GLN A 484 -16.52 18.99 0.29
N ARG A 485 -17.52 18.77 -0.58
CA ARG A 485 -18.00 17.44 -1.01
C ARG A 485 -18.55 16.57 0.13
N GLN A 486 -19.03 17.17 1.20
CA GLN A 486 -19.72 16.47 2.27
C GLN A 486 -21.22 16.45 1.98
N VAL A 487 -21.90 15.33 2.26
CA VAL A 487 -23.34 15.20 2.10
C VAL A 487 -24.04 16.19 3.04
N THR A 488 -24.85 17.07 2.49
CA THR A 488 -25.62 18.09 3.24
C THR A 488 -27.12 17.82 3.24
N SER A 489 -27.58 17.05 2.26
CA SER A 489 -29.02 16.70 2.17
C SER A 489 -29.18 15.32 1.55
N VAL A 490 -30.22 14.63 1.97
CA VAL A 490 -30.71 13.38 1.38
C VAL A 490 -32.19 13.58 1.16
N THR A 491 -32.63 13.49 -0.11
CA THR A 491 -34.03 13.61 -0.47
C THR A 491 -34.58 12.28 -0.89
N TYR A 492 -35.56 11.77 -0.18
CA TYR A 492 -36.24 10.53 -0.47
C TYR A 492 -37.33 10.70 -1.53
N PRO A 493 -37.84 9.61 -2.17
CA PRO A 493 -38.82 9.65 -3.24
C PRO A 493 -40.17 10.28 -2.85
N ASP A 494 -40.49 10.27 -1.57
CA ASP A 494 -41.68 10.85 -0.97
C ASP A 494 -41.53 12.34 -0.58
N GLY A 495 -40.38 12.93 -0.88
CA GLY A 495 -40.11 14.36 -0.64
C GLY A 495 -39.66 14.68 0.80
N LEU A 496 -39.38 13.68 1.65
CA LEU A 496 -38.85 13.85 3.00
C LEU A 496 -37.35 14.06 3.03
#